data_80feb2c9f7e1c396c571cb465ce62191
#
_entry.id   80feb2c9f7e1c396c571cb465ce62191
#
_cell.length_a   1.000
_cell.length_b   1.000
_cell.length_c   1.000
_cell.angle_alpha   90.00
_cell.angle_beta   90.00
_cell.angle_gamma   90.00
#
_symmetry.space_group_name_H-M   'P 1'
#
loop_
_entity.id
_entity.type
_entity.pdbx_description
1 polymer ?
#
loop_
_entity_poly.entity_id
_entity_poly.type
_entity_poly.pdbx_seq_one_letter_code
_entity_poly.pdbx_strand_id
1 'polypeptide(L)'
;SEFCSELYEKHMELSRFQHRKIHEMESRLEDRVTYMNQWVHQVKTPLSVINLIIQEEDEPIFKQIKKEVQQIEYGLETLLYSSRLDLFERDFKIEAVSLGNLLQSLIQHYKRYFIQHRVYPKTHLPAEDAVIYTDQKWLRFAVGQVITNAVKYSAGKSDRIDMTIFRQDERIVLEIKDYGVGIPSQDVKRVFEPYYTGENGRRFQESTGMGLYLVKEIAEKLDHDVSIASEDGKGTAFQFSFLTKM
;
A
#
# COMPACT_ATOMS: atom_id res chain seq x y z
N SER A 1 -16.80 -42.07 -34.76
CA SER A 1 -15.86 -42.14 -35.87
C SER A 1 -14.44 -41.95 -35.30
N GLU A 2 -13.47 -42.61 -35.84
CA GLU A 2 -12.06 -42.63 -35.43
C GLU A 2 -11.48 -41.22 -35.32
N PHE A 3 -11.84 -40.33 -36.23
CA PHE A 3 -11.46 -38.89 -36.23
C PHE A 3 -11.91 -38.12 -34.96
N CYS A 4 -13.11 -38.38 -34.46
CA CYS A 4 -13.62 -37.72 -33.24
C CYS A 4 -12.87 -38.20 -31.99
N SER A 5 -12.46 -39.50 -31.99
CA SER A 5 -11.66 -40.06 -30.89
C SER A 5 -10.27 -39.47 -30.86
N GLU A 6 -9.59 -39.34 -31.98
CA GLU A 6 -8.27 -38.75 -32.12
C GLU A 6 -8.26 -37.26 -31.76
N LEU A 7 -9.29 -36.51 -32.16
CA LEU A 7 -9.45 -35.11 -31.80
C LEU A 7 -9.64 -34.92 -30.28
N TYR A 8 -10.45 -35.80 -29.67
CA TYR A 8 -10.69 -35.81 -28.23
C TYR A 8 -9.40 -36.11 -27.44
N GLU A 9 -8.62 -37.12 -27.86
CA GLU A 9 -7.35 -37.47 -27.24
C GLU A 9 -6.36 -36.30 -27.29
N LYS A 10 -6.19 -35.68 -28.47
CA LYS A 10 -5.33 -34.49 -28.62
C LYS A 10 -5.78 -33.31 -27.76
N HIS A 11 -7.10 -33.11 -27.67
CA HIS A 11 -7.61 -32.06 -26.77
C HIS A 11 -7.34 -32.35 -25.31
N MET A 12 -7.48 -33.60 -24.88
CA MET A 12 -7.15 -34.02 -23.50
C MET A 12 -5.65 -33.92 -23.20
N GLU A 13 -4.78 -34.26 -24.13
CA GLU A 13 -3.34 -34.11 -24.00
C GLU A 13 -2.94 -32.64 -23.89
N LEU A 14 -3.48 -31.75 -24.71
CA LEU A 14 -3.25 -30.31 -24.67
C LEU A 14 -3.75 -29.73 -23.34
N SER A 15 -4.93 -30.12 -22.89
CA SER A 15 -5.47 -29.71 -21.60
C SER A 15 -4.57 -30.12 -20.43
N ARG A 16 -4.09 -31.39 -20.42
CA ARG A 16 -3.15 -31.87 -19.40
C ARG A 16 -1.80 -31.15 -19.44
N PHE A 17 -1.31 -30.81 -20.64
CA PHE A 17 -0.09 -30.04 -20.80
C PHE A 17 -0.25 -28.62 -20.25
N GLN A 18 -1.36 -27.96 -20.57
CA GLN A 18 -1.68 -26.61 -20.05
C GLN A 18 -1.78 -26.60 -18.52
N HIS A 19 -2.50 -27.57 -17.93
CA HIS A 19 -2.62 -27.69 -16.48
C HIS A 19 -1.26 -27.90 -15.79
N ARG A 20 -0.40 -28.75 -16.37
CA ARG A 20 0.96 -28.93 -15.83
C ARG A 20 1.77 -27.65 -15.90
N LYS A 21 1.72 -26.92 -17.01
CA LYS A 21 2.43 -25.65 -17.18
C LYS A 21 1.96 -24.61 -16.17
N ILE A 22 0.65 -24.48 -15.98
CA ILE A 22 0.05 -23.56 -15.00
C ILE A 22 0.56 -23.94 -13.59
N HIS A 23 0.48 -25.20 -13.22
CA HIS A 23 0.91 -25.67 -11.91
C HIS A 23 2.44 -25.46 -11.67
N GLU A 24 3.26 -25.69 -12.68
CA GLU A 24 4.70 -25.39 -12.59
C GLU A 24 4.98 -23.90 -12.42
N MET A 25 4.21 -23.03 -13.09
CA MET A 25 4.35 -21.58 -12.97
C MET A 25 3.89 -21.11 -11.58
N GLU A 26 2.79 -21.62 -11.09
CA GLU A 26 2.27 -21.34 -9.73
C GLU A 26 3.28 -21.76 -8.64
N SER A 27 3.84 -22.98 -8.74
CA SER A 27 4.86 -23.46 -7.81
C SER A 27 6.09 -22.57 -7.79
N ARG A 28 6.56 -22.12 -8.97
CA ARG A 28 7.70 -21.19 -9.06
C ARG A 28 7.41 -19.83 -8.45
N LEU A 29 6.18 -19.33 -8.57
CA LEU A 29 5.76 -18.08 -7.93
C LEU A 29 5.74 -18.23 -6.40
N GLU A 30 5.20 -19.35 -5.89
CA GLU A 30 5.20 -19.67 -4.45
C GLU A 30 6.63 -19.74 -3.88
N ASP A 31 7.53 -20.43 -4.57
CA ASP A 31 8.94 -20.54 -4.18
C ASP A 31 9.60 -19.16 -4.13
N ARG A 32 9.33 -18.31 -5.14
CA ARG A 32 9.85 -16.94 -5.19
C ARG A 32 9.34 -16.09 -4.03
N VAL A 33 8.04 -16.15 -3.73
CA VAL A 33 7.44 -15.39 -2.61
C VAL A 33 7.99 -15.89 -1.28
N THR A 34 8.12 -17.21 -1.12
CA THR A 34 8.71 -17.82 0.09
C THR A 34 10.15 -17.38 0.29
N TYR A 35 10.95 -17.42 -0.75
CA TYR A 35 12.33 -16.94 -0.72
C TYR A 35 12.41 -15.45 -0.35
N MET A 36 11.55 -14.62 -0.97
CA MET A 36 11.50 -13.19 -0.69
C MET A 36 11.11 -12.90 0.77
N ASN A 37 10.12 -13.62 1.30
CA ASN A 37 9.71 -13.52 2.71
C ASN A 37 10.88 -13.82 3.65
N GLN A 38 11.61 -14.92 3.41
CA GLN A 38 12.78 -15.30 4.20
C GLN A 38 13.89 -14.26 4.13
N TRP A 39 14.20 -13.79 2.93
CA TRP A 39 15.22 -12.78 2.72
C TRP A 39 14.89 -11.45 3.41
N VAL A 40 13.66 -10.95 3.26
CA VAL A 40 13.20 -9.74 3.96
C VAL A 40 13.30 -9.91 5.48
N HIS A 41 12.93 -11.06 6.01
CA HIS A 41 13.07 -11.35 7.44
C HIS A 41 14.53 -11.31 7.91
N GLN A 42 15.44 -11.89 7.11
CA GLN A 42 16.87 -11.88 7.41
C GLN A 42 17.46 -10.46 7.40
N VAL A 43 16.99 -9.57 6.50
CA VAL A 43 17.44 -8.17 6.45
C VAL A 43 16.82 -7.32 7.58
N LYS A 44 15.56 -7.57 7.96
CA LYS A 44 14.91 -6.87 9.08
C LYS A 44 15.62 -7.10 10.42
N THR A 45 16.20 -8.26 10.64
CA THR A 45 16.91 -8.58 11.89
C THR A 45 18.08 -7.64 12.18
N PRO A 46 19.10 -7.48 11.30
CA PRO A 46 20.18 -6.53 11.52
C PRO A 46 19.70 -5.08 11.54
N LEU A 47 18.67 -4.70 10.77
CA LEU A 47 18.08 -3.36 10.85
C LEU A 47 17.49 -3.08 12.22
N SER A 48 16.80 -4.04 12.83
CA SER A 48 16.28 -3.91 14.20
C SER A 48 17.41 -3.73 15.23
N VAL A 49 18.54 -4.41 15.05
CA VAL A 49 19.73 -4.24 15.90
C VAL A 49 20.31 -2.83 15.73
N ILE A 50 20.43 -2.35 14.48
CA ILE A 50 20.89 -0.97 14.23
C ILE A 50 19.94 0.04 14.92
N ASN A 51 18.63 -0.13 14.77
CA ASN A 51 17.63 0.72 15.41
C ASN A 51 17.78 0.75 16.94
N LEU A 52 18.05 -0.41 17.58
CA LEU A 52 18.27 -0.49 19.02
C LEU A 52 19.53 0.27 19.43
N ILE A 53 20.63 0.13 18.69
CA ILE A 53 21.91 0.79 18.98
C ILE A 53 21.76 2.32 18.92
N ILE A 54 21.03 2.84 17.94
CA ILE A 54 20.90 4.28 17.71
C ILE A 54 19.67 4.89 18.41
N GLN A 55 18.86 4.08 19.11
CA GLN A 55 17.55 4.50 19.62
C GLN A 55 17.63 5.69 20.59
N GLU A 56 18.60 5.71 21.46
CA GLU A 56 18.78 6.72 22.51
C GLU A 56 19.75 7.84 22.11
N GLU A 57 20.37 7.74 20.94
CA GLU A 57 21.36 8.70 20.47
C GLU A 57 20.71 9.91 19.80
N ASP A 58 21.06 11.13 20.24
CA ASP A 58 20.47 12.39 19.78
C ASP A 58 21.35 13.21 18.82
N GLU A 59 22.60 12.78 18.60
CA GLU A 59 23.49 13.47 17.68
C GLU A 59 22.95 13.48 16.24
N PRO A 60 23.24 14.53 15.45
CA PRO A 60 22.74 14.67 14.08
C PRO A 60 23.04 13.48 13.18
N ILE A 61 24.19 12.83 13.36
CA ILE A 61 24.60 11.66 12.57
C ILE A 61 23.65 10.47 12.82
N PHE A 62 23.25 10.21 14.07
CA PHE A 62 22.33 9.12 14.38
C PHE A 62 20.91 9.41 13.90
N LYS A 63 20.48 10.67 13.90
CA LYS A 63 19.19 11.07 13.30
C LYS A 63 19.17 10.79 11.81
N GLN A 64 20.28 11.03 11.12
CA GLN A 64 20.38 10.67 9.70
C GLN A 64 20.39 9.17 9.50
N ILE A 65 21.13 8.38 10.28
CA ILE A 65 21.12 6.92 10.20
C ILE A 65 19.71 6.36 10.46
N LYS A 66 18.98 6.89 11.46
CA LYS A 66 17.57 6.50 11.71
C LYS A 66 16.69 6.70 10.47
N LYS A 67 16.88 7.81 9.77
CA LYS A 67 16.14 8.10 8.53
C LYS A 67 16.44 7.08 7.43
N GLU A 68 17.72 6.77 7.21
CA GLU A 68 18.12 5.79 6.18
C GLU A 68 17.61 4.37 6.51
N VAL A 69 17.67 3.96 7.78
CA VAL A 69 17.13 2.67 8.22
C VAL A 69 15.63 2.60 7.98
N GLN A 70 14.87 3.65 8.31
CA GLN A 70 13.43 3.70 8.06
C GLN A 70 13.11 3.62 6.57
N GLN A 71 13.92 4.24 5.71
CA GLN A 71 13.75 4.17 4.26
C GLN A 71 13.99 2.75 3.74
N ILE A 72 15.00 2.04 4.26
CA ILE A 72 15.25 0.64 3.92
C ILE A 72 14.08 -0.25 4.37
N GLU A 73 13.59 -0.08 5.62
CA GLU A 73 12.44 -0.81 6.15
C GLU A 73 11.19 -0.62 5.28
N TYR A 74 10.90 0.61 4.88
CA TYR A 74 9.80 0.93 3.96
C TYR A 74 9.97 0.25 2.59
N GLY A 75 11.18 0.29 2.02
CA GLY A 75 11.48 -0.38 0.75
C GLY A 75 11.30 -1.90 0.82
N LEU A 76 11.76 -2.53 1.91
CA LEU A 76 11.58 -3.95 2.15
C LEU A 76 10.10 -4.34 2.30
N GLU A 77 9.31 -3.52 2.99
CA GLU A 77 7.87 -3.75 3.13
C GLU A 77 7.16 -3.65 1.79
N THR A 78 7.47 -2.62 1.01
CA THR A 78 6.94 -2.42 -0.34
C THR A 78 7.27 -3.61 -1.25
N LEU A 79 8.52 -4.09 -1.23
CA LEU A 79 8.96 -5.26 -1.99
C LEU A 79 8.22 -6.53 -1.58
N LEU A 80 8.01 -6.72 -0.28
CA LEU A 80 7.28 -7.86 0.27
C LEU A 80 5.83 -7.90 -0.21
N TYR A 81 5.12 -6.76 -0.13
CA TYR A 81 3.74 -6.68 -0.62
C TYR A 81 3.65 -6.83 -2.13
N SER A 82 4.59 -6.24 -2.89
CA SER A 82 4.67 -6.42 -4.34
C SER A 82 4.85 -7.89 -4.72
N SER A 83 5.73 -8.62 -4.06
CA SER A 83 5.96 -10.04 -4.35
C SER A 83 4.77 -10.95 -4.00
N ARG A 84 3.98 -10.58 -2.98
CA ARG A 84 2.78 -11.32 -2.57
C ARG A 84 1.56 -11.02 -3.43
N LEU A 85 1.57 -9.91 -4.15
CA LEU A 85 0.41 -9.48 -4.94
C LEU A 85 0.06 -10.50 -6.04
N ASP A 86 1.06 -11.20 -6.60
CA ASP A 86 0.89 -12.25 -7.60
C ASP A 86 0.16 -13.50 -7.04
N LEU A 87 0.21 -13.69 -5.71
CA LEU A 87 -0.45 -14.79 -5.00
C LEU A 87 -1.62 -14.30 -4.13
N PHE A 88 -2.12 -13.10 -4.40
CA PHE A 88 -3.16 -12.45 -3.60
C PHE A 88 -4.37 -13.36 -3.32
N GLU A 89 -4.88 -14.05 -4.31
CA GLU A 89 -6.07 -14.91 -4.21
C GLU A 89 -5.93 -16.06 -3.19
N ARG A 90 -4.70 -16.46 -2.87
CA ARG A 90 -4.42 -17.51 -1.89
C ARG A 90 -4.22 -17.01 -0.46
N ASP A 91 -3.90 -15.74 -0.30
CA ASP A 91 -3.49 -15.15 0.99
C ASP A 91 -4.51 -14.14 1.54
N PHE A 92 -5.58 -13.82 0.79
CA PHE A 92 -6.56 -12.86 1.25
C PHE A 92 -7.68 -13.50 2.09
N LYS A 93 -8.09 -12.78 3.14
CA LYS A 93 -9.17 -13.18 4.05
C LYS A 93 -10.14 -12.04 4.26
N ILE A 94 -11.36 -12.20 3.76
CA ILE A 94 -12.40 -11.20 4.01
C ILE A 94 -12.92 -11.33 5.43
N GLU A 95 -12.92 -10.21 6.15
CA GLU A 95 -13.46 -10.07 7.49
C GLU A 95 -14.13 -8.71 7.67
N ALA A 96 -14.97 -8.58 8.72
CA ALA A 96 -15.59 -7.31 9.07
C ALA A 96 -14.53 -6.40 9.72
N VAL A 97 -14.27 -5.24 9.10
CA VAL A 97 -13.25 -4.28 9.53
C VAL A 97 -13.89 -2.94 9.86
N SER A 98 -13.72 -2.48 11.10
CA SER A 98 -14.02 -1.11 11.51
C SER A 98 -12.96 -0.16 10.97
N LEU A 99 -13.36 0.75 10.09
CA LEU A 99 -12.44 1.75 9.52
C LEU A 99 -11.94 2.72 10.61
N GLY A 100 -12.75 3.04 11.60
CA GLY A 100 -12.34 3.87 12.74
C GLY A 100 -11.20 3.23 13.53
N ASN A 101 -11.33 1.93 13.87
CA ASN A 101 -10.30 1.18 14.59
C ASN A 101 -9.04 1.00 13.75
N LEU A 102 -9.19 0.70 12.45
CA LEU A 102 -8.06 0.61 11.52
C LEU A 102 -7.28 1.91 11.49
N LEU A 103 -7.97 3.05 11.34
CA LEU A 103 -7.34 4.36 11.25
C LEU A 103 -6.63 4.74 12.56
N GLN A 104 -7.25 4.50 13.72
CA GLN A 104 -6.61 4.72 15.02
C GLN A 104 -5.34 3.88 15.19
N SER A 105 -5.39 2.60 14.79
CA SER A 105 -4.22 1.71 14.86
C SER A 105 -3.08 2.18 13.96
N LEU A 106 -3.38 2.72 12.76
CA LEU A 106 -2.39 3.29 11.84
C LEU A 106 -1.79 4.59 12.40
N ILE A 107 -2.61 5.47 13.01
CA ILE A 107 -2.12 6.68 13.65
C ILE A 107 -1.13 6.34 14.79
N GLN A 108 -1.42 5.34 15.59
CA GLN A 108 -0.50 4.88 16.64
C GLN A 108 0.78 4.28 16.05
N HIS A 109 0.65 3.48 15.00
CA HIS A 109 1.79 2.87 14.31
C HIS A 109 2.73 3.92 13.73
N TYR A 110 2.20 4.96 13.08
CA TYR A 110 2.98 6.03 12.45
C TYR A 110 3.26 7.23 13.38
N LYS A 111 2.96 7.14 14.69
CA LYS A 111 3.11 8.26 15.64
C LYS A 111 4.49 8.92 15.59
N ARG A 112 5.56 8.12 15.58
CA ARG A 112 6.94 8.63 15.49
C ARG A 112 7.18 9.34 14.15
N TYR A 113 6.65 8.82 13.07
CA TYR A 113 6.77 9.40 11.73
C TYR A 113 6.07 10.75 11.64
N PHE A 114 4.88 10.89 12.20
CA PHE A 114 4.19 12.19 12.32
C PHE A 114 5.02 13.23 13.09
N ILE A 115 5.54 12.86 14.25
CA ILE A 115 6.35 13.75 15.10
C ILE A 115 7.64 14.18 14.36
N GLN A 116 8.33 13.25 13.72
CA GLN A 116 9.56 13.51 12.99
C GLN A 116 9.36 14.51 11.84
N HIS A 117 8.26 14.41 11.12
CA HIS A 117 7.93 15.31 10.00
C HIS A 117 7.16 16.56 10.44
N ARG A 118 6.78 16.66 11.72
CA ARG A 118 5.97 17.75 12.29
C ARG A 118 4.63 17.92 11.54
N VAL A 119 4.01 16.80 11.16
CA VAL A 119 2.70 16.75 10.50
C VAL A 119 1.77 15.91 11.35
N TYR A 120 0.60 16.44 11.72
CA TYR A 120 -0.28 15.82 12.69
C TYR A 120 -1.63 15.46 12.07
N PRO A 121 -2.13 14.24 12.31
CA PRO A 121 -3.43 13.83 11.80
C PRO A 121 -4.58 14.45 12.60
N LYS A 122 -5.58 14.95 11.89
CA LYS A 122 -6.88 15.32 12.42
C LYS A 122 -7.93 14.35 11.88
N THR A 123 -8.64 13.67 12.77
CA THR A 123 -9.64 12.67 12.39
C THR A 123 -11.05 13.23 12.49
N HIS A 124 -11.88 12.89 11.50
CA HIS A 124 -13.30 13.18 11.46
C HIS A 124 -14.02 11.85 11.21
N LEU A 125 -14.55 11.27 12.30
CA LEU A 125 -15.21 9.98 12.27
C LEU A 125 -16.74 10.17 12.35
N PRO A 126 -17.54 9.33 11.67
CA PRO A 126 -18.98 9.35 11.80
C PRO A 126 -19.39 8.90 13.23
N ALA A 127 -20.61 9.26 13.66
CA ALA A 127 -21.15 8.86 14.96
C ALA A 127 -21.35 7.34 15.07
N GLU A 128 -21.72 6.69 13.95
CA GLU A 128 -21.86 5.25 13.86
C GLU A 128 -20.58 4.63 13.26
N ASP A 129 -20.20 3.46 13.77
CA ASP A 129 -19.01 2.75 13.25
C ASP A 129 -19.18 2.40 11.77
N ALA A 130 -18.17 2.71 11.01
CA ALA A 130 -18.10 2.41 9.58
C ALA A 130 -17.43 1.05 9.38
N VAL A 131 -18.24 -0.01 9.34
CA VAL A 131 -17.76 -1.38 9.12
C VAL A 131 -17.86 -1.74 7.64
N ILE A 132 -16.80 -2.29 7.11
CA ILE A 132 -16.69 -2.81 5.73
C ILE A 132 -16.20 -4.26 5.75
N TYR A 133 -16.42 -5.00 4.67
CA TYR A 133 -15.91 -6.35 4.48
C TYR A 133 -14.69 -6.32 3.55
N THR A 134 -13.53 -6.70 4.07
CA THR A 134 -12.26 -6.61 3.34
C THR A 134 -11.17 -7.43 4.03
N ASP A 135 -10.01 -7.55 3.41
CA ASP A 135 -8.82 -8.05 4.09
C ASP A 135 -8.12 -6.91 4.84
N GLN A 136 -8.11 -7.00 6.17
CA GLN A 136 -7.55 -5.96 7.04
C GLN A 136 -6.05 -5.75 6.79
N LYS A 137 -5.29 -6.78 6.51
CA LYS A 137 -3.83 -6.73 6.31
C LYS A 137 -3.50 -5.93 5.05
N TRP A 138 -4.15 -6.25 3.94
CA TRP A 138 -3.95 -5.57 2.66
C TRP A 138 -4.44 -4.13 2.69
N LEU A 139 -5.62 -3.90 3.26
CA LEU A 139 -6.16 -2.54 3.41
C LEU A 139 -5.27 -1.69 4.33
N ARG A 140 -4.78 -2.24 5.44
CA ARG A 140 -3.86 -1.57 6.34
C ARG A 140 -2.60 -1.09 5.63
N PHE A 141 -2.01 -1.93 4.78
CA PHE A 141 -0.86 -1.55 3.97
C PHE A 141 -1.23 -0.43 2.99
N ALA A 142 -2.32 -0.56 2.24
CA ALA A 142 -2.74 0.44 1.24
C ALA A 142 -3.00 1.81 1.89
N VAL A 143 -3.75 1.84 2.99
CA VAL A 143 -4.02 3.09 3.74
C VAL A 143 -2.72 3.66 4.34
N GLY A 144 -1.83 2.82 4.84
CA GLY A 144 -0.52 3.20 5.35
C GLY A 144 0.35 3.89 4.30
N GLN A 145 0.35 3.39 3.05
CA GLN A 145 1.06 4.01 1.92
C GLN A 145 0.55 5.43 1.63
N VAL A 146 -0.77 5.62 1.67
CA VAL A 146 -1.38 6.95 1.46
C VAL A 146 -1.05 7.90 2.61
N ILE A 147 -1.10 7.42 3.87
CA ILE A 147 -0.72 8.23 5.05
C ILE A 147 0.74 8.68 4.96
N THR A 148 1.66 7.77 4.66
CA THR A 148 3.10 8.11 4.57
C THR A 148 3.36 9.10 3.45
N ASN A 149 2.68 8.98 2.30
CA ASN A 149 2.76 9.95 1.22
C ASN A 149 2.21 11.32 1.66
N ALA A 150 1.03 11.37 2.28
CA ALA A 150 0.41 12.61 2.76
C ALA A 150 1.34 13.36 3.75
N VAL A 151 1.98 12.64 4.67
CA VAL A 151 2.95 13.22 5.61
C VAL A 151 4.19 13.71 4.89
N LYS A 152 4.78 12.89 4.03
CA LYS A 152 6.02 13.20 3.31
C LYS A 152 5.89 14.47 2.47
N TYR A 153 4.81 14.58 1.71
CA TYR A 153 4.59 15.72 0.80
C TYR A 153 4.01 16.96 1.49
N SER A 154 3.55 16.84 2.75
CA SER A 154 3.17 17.98 3.61
C SER A 154 4.37 18.57 4.35
N ALA A 155 5.42 17.80 4.62
CA ALA A 155 6.53 18.21 5.46
C ALA A 155 7.18 19.54 4.98
N GLY A 156 7.29 20.49 5.90
CA GLY A 156 7.84 21.83 5.61
C GLY A 156 6.86 22.80 4.94
N LYS A 157 5.63 22.38 4.62
CA LYS A 157 4.59 23.23 4.03
C LYS A 157 3.31 23.29 4.88
N SER A 158 2.90 22.19 5.45
CA SER A 158 1.75 22.09 6.35
C SER A 158 2.08 21.17 7.51
N ASP A 159 1.53 21.47 8.68
CA ASP A 159 1.64 20.65 9.89
C ASP A 159 0.44 19.72 10.10
N ARG A 160 -0.47 19.65 9.13
CA ARG A 160 -1.74 18.92 9.26
C ARG A 160 -2.07 18.06 8.05
N ILE A 161 -2.64 16.88 8.35
CA ILE A 161 -3.41 16.07 7.40
C ILE A 161 -4.79 15.78 8.01
N ASP A 162 -5.83 15.78 7.19
CA ASP A 162 -7.18 15.43 7.61
C ASP A 162 -7.52 14.02 7.15
N MET A 163 -8.10 13.22 8.04
CA MET A 163 -8.54 11.85 7.78
C MET A 163 -10.02 11.77 8.11
N THR A 164 -10.86 11.66 7.10
CA THR A 164 -12.32 11.73 7.23
C THR A 164 -12.96 10.44 6.78
N ILE A 165 -13.86 9.88 7.58
CA ILE A 165 -14.74 8.78 7.18
C ILE A 165 -16.15 9.32 7.09
N PHE A 166 -16.81 9.12 5.93
CA PHE A 166 -18.18 9.55 5.70
C PHE A 166 -18.94 8.57 4.80
N ARG A 167 -20.26 8.69 4.81
CA ARG A 167 -21.12 7.93 3.90
C ARG A 167 -21.50 8.80 2.73
N GLN A 168 -21.43 8.24 1.54
CA GLN A 168 -21.88 8.85 0.30
C GLN A 168 -22.67 7.82 -0.49
N ASP A 169 -23.98 8.03 -0.60
CA ASP A 169 -24.91 7.07 -1.21
C ASP A 169 -24.80 5.68 -0.56
N GLU A 170 -24.56 4.65 -1.34
CA GLU A 170 -24.38 3.26 -0.89
C GLU A 170 -22.91 2.92 -0.58
N ARG A 171 -22.06 3.92 -0.39
CA ARG A 171 -20.63 3.75 -0.14
C ARG A 171 -20.20 4.38 1.18
N ILE A 172 -19.18 3.76 1.77
CA ILE A 172 -18.38 4.37 2.82
C ILE A 172 -17.11 4.88 2.17
N VAL A 173 -16.73 6.12 2.46
CA VAL A 173 -15.52 6.75 1.93
C VAL A 173 -14.56 7.05 3.07
N LEU A 174 -13.31 6.64 2.90
CA LEU A 174 -12.18 7.10 3.71
C LEU A 174 -11.36 8.08 2.87
N GLU A 175 -11.38 9.34 3.26
CA GLU A 175 -10.57 10.40 2.64
C GLU A 175 -9.36 10.72 3.51
N ILE A 176 -8.18 10.79 2.88
CA ILE A 176 -6.94 11.30 3.46
C ILE A 176 -6.54 12.51 2.65
N LYS A 177 -6.59 13.68 3.29
CA LYS A 177 -6.29 14.97 2.65
C LYS A 177 -5.06 15.60 3.27
N ASP A 178 -4.08 15.89 2.45
CA ASP A 178 -2.92 16.68 2.80
C ASP A 178 -3.02 18.11 2.25
N TYR A 179 -2.25 19.01 2.81
CA TYR A 179 -2.12 20.40 2.42
C TYR A 179 -0.68 20.70 1.98
N GLY A 180 -0.07 19.71 1.37
CA GLY A 180 1.32 19.72 0.93
C GLY A 180 1.52 20.38 -0.43
N VAL A 181 2.57 19.92 -1.11
CA VAL A 181 2.98 20.49 -2.40
C VAL A 181 1.99 20.23 -3.53
N GLY A 182 1.07 19.27 -3.37
CA GLY A 182 0.16 18.84 -4.42
C GLY A 182 0.85 18.07 -5.54
N ILE A 183 0.11 17.76 -6.59
CA ILE A 183 0.59 17.02 -7.76
C ILE A 183 0.30 17.83 -9.01
N PRO A 184 1.29 18.10 -9.87
CA PRO A 184 1.06 18.75 -11.15
C PRO A 184 0.01 17.98 -11.99
N SER A 185 -0.87 18.69 -12.69
CA SER A 185 -2.01 18.11 -13.43
C SER A 185 -1.58 17.03 -14.44
N GLN A 186 -0.41 17.19 -15.05
CA GLN A 186 0.19 16.23 -15.97
C GLN A 186 0.57 14.90 -15.30
N ASP A 187 0.88 14.93 -14.00
CA ASP A 187 1.33 13.77 -13.24
C ASP A 187 0.15 13.01 -12.58
N VAL A 188 -0.99 13.68 -12.29
CA VAL A 188 -2.13 13.09 -11.55
C VAL A 188 -2.62 11.77 -12.14
N LYS A 189 -2.70 11.66 -13.48
CA LYS A 189 -3.14 10.43 -14.15
C LYS A 189 -2.11 9.30 -14.08
N ARG A 190 -0.84 9.64 -13.84
CA ARG A 190 0.30 8.74 -13.90
C ARG A 190 0.79 8.26 -12.55
N VAL A 191 0.32 8.84 -11.44
CA VAL A 191 0.79 8.49 -10.09
C VAL A 191 0.54 7.03 -9.71
N PHE A 192 -0.34 6.34 -10.44
CA PHE A 192 -0.63 4.91 -10.27
C PHE A 192 0.19 4.02 -11.23
N GLU A 193 1.02 4.58 -12.11
CA GLU A 193 1.92 3.79 -12.96
C GLU A 193 3.09 3.23 -12.11
N PRO A 194 3.52 1.97 -12.33
CA PRO A 194 4.63 1.41 -11.59
C PRO A 194 5.92 2.18 -11.88
N TYR A 195 6.75 2.40 -10.85
CA TYR A 195 8.02 3.14 -10.90
C TYR A 195 7.90 4.62 -11.30
N TYR A 196 6.69 5.15 -11.38
CA TYR A 196 6.51 6.56 -11.69
C TYR A 196 6.68 7.42 -10.44
N THR A 197 7.60 8.37 -10.49
CA THR A 197 7.91 9.25 -9.34
C THR A 197 7.47 10.70 -9.55
N GLY A 198 7.10 11.09 -10.78
CA GLY A 198 6.71 12.45 -11.12
C GLY A 198 7.81 13.49 -10.83
N GLU A 199 7.43 14.77 -10.91
CA GLU A 199 8.34 15.88 -10.61
C GLU A 199 8.66 15.95 -9.12
N ASN A 200 7.64 15.82 -8.26
CA ASN A 200 7.80 15.84 -6.81
C ASN A 200 8.64 14.67 -6.30
N GLY A 201 8.44 13.46 -6.81
CA GLY A 201 9.20 12.29 -6.38
C GLY A 201 10.69 12.40 -6.66
N ARG A 202 11.06 13.01 -7.79
CA ARG A 202 12.47 13.33 -8.13
C ARG A 202 13.08 14.36 -7.20
N ARG A 203 12.28 15.36 -6.77
CA ARG A 203 12.72 16.41 -5.85
C ARG A 203 12.96 15.88 -4.43
N PHE A 204 12.13 14.95 -3.97
CA PHE A 204 12.22 14.38 -2.61
C PHE A 204 13.13 13.14 -2.49
N GLN A 205 13.75 12.68 -3.57
CA GLN A 205 14.74 11.57 -3.67
C GLN A 205 14.41 10.23 -2.97
N GLU A 206 13.28 10.13 -2.27
CA GLU A 206 12.89 8.99 -1.42
C GLU A 206 11.71 8.19 -2.00
N SER A 207 11.41 8.34 -3.29
CA SER A 207 10.24 7.71 -3.89
C SER A 207 10.62 6.56 -4.82
N THR A 208 10.15 5.36 -4.52
CA THR A 208 10.32 4.17 -5.39
C THR A 208 9.37 4.16 -6.58
N GLY A 209 8.29 4.97 -6.55
CA GLY A 209 7.22 4.94 -7.54
C GLY A 209 6.32 3.70 -7.44
N MET A 210 6.46 2.88 -6.39
CA MET A 210 5.67 1.65 -6.23
C MET A 210 4.49 1.80 -5.26
N GLY A 211 4.52 2.77 -4.33
CA GLY A 211 3.52 2.86 -3.26
C GLY A 211 2.09 3.02 -3.77
N LEU A 212 1.80 4.05 -4.59
CA LEU A 212 0.45 4.28 -5.12
C LEU A 212 0.04 3.25 -6.19
N TYR A 213 0.99 2.71 -6.95
CA TYR A 213 0.73 1.57 -7.82
C TYR A 213 0.17 0.39 -7.02
N LEU A 214 0.85 -0.01 -5.93
CA LEU A 214 0.38 -1.10 -5.06
C LEU A 214 -0.97 -0.78 -4.39
N VAL A 215 -1.19 0.48 -4.00
CA VAL A 215 -2.50 0.90 -3.45
C VAL A 215 -3.61 0.63 -4.44
N LYS A 216 -3.43 0.98 -5.71
CA LYS A 216 -4.41 0.74 -6.77
C LYS A 216 -4.64 -0.74 -7.02
N GLU A 217 -3.58 -1.51 -7.21
CA GLU A 217 -3.65 -2.97 -7.44
C GLU A 217 -4.37 -3.69 -6.27
N ILE A 218 -4.04 -3.33 -5.03
CA ILE A 218 -4.69 -3.90 -3.84
C ILE A 218 -6.17 -3.53 -3.80
N ALA A 219 -6.51 -2.26 -4.05
CA ALA A 219 -7.90 -1.81 -4.07
C ALA A 219 -8.72 -2.57 -5.13
N GLU A 220 -8.20 -2.69 -6.36
CA GLU A 220 -8.85 -3.44 -7.44
C GLU A 220 -9.06 -4.92 -7.07
N LYS A 221 -8.06 -5.57 -6.46
CA LYS A 221 -8.17 -6.97 -6.01
C LYS A 221 -9.13 -7.18 -4.84
N LEU A 222 -9.35 -6.15 -4.03
CA LEU A 222 -10.31 -6.14 -2.91
C LEU A 222 -11.71 -5.64 -3.32
N ASP A 223 -11.94 -5.35 -4.61
CA ASP A 223 -13.18 -4.76 -5.14
C ASP A 223 -13.53 -3.42 -4.48
N HIS A 224 -12.51 -2.59 -4.28
CA HIS A 224 -12.62 -1.23 -3.75
C HIS A 224 -12.18 -0.22 -4.79
N ASP A 225 -12.82 0.96 -4.81
CA ASP A 225 -12.42 2.05 -5.69
C ASP A 225 -11.46 3.01 -4.98
N VAL A 226 -10.53 3.56 -5.75
CA VAL A 226 -9.64 4.64 -5.29
C VAL A 226 -9.70 5.82 -6.24
N SER A 227 -9.63 7.01 -5.69
CA SER A 227 -9.55 8.25 -6.46
C SER A 227 -8.59 9.24 -5.83
N ILE A 228 -8.08 10.13 -6.67
CA ILE A 228 -7.16 11.19 -6.25
C ILE A 228 -7.58 12.51 -6.88
N ALA A 229 -7.66 13.56 -6.06
CA ALA A 229 -7.84 14.93 -6.47
C ALA A 229 -6.69 15.76 -5.93
N SER A 230 -5.97 16.45 -6.80
CA SER A 230 -4.81 17.23 -6.40
C SER A 230 -4.67 18.49 -7.23
N GLU A 231 -4.17 19.54 -6.60
CA GLU A 231 -3.82 20.80 -7.24
C GLU A 231 -2.41 21.19 -6.79
N ASP A 232 -1.57 21.50 -7.76
CA ASP A 232 -0.20 21.91 -7.52
C ASP A 232 -0.16 23.11 -6.58
N GLY A 233 0.65 23.00 -5.54
CA GLY A 233 0.75 24.01 -4.51
C GLY A 233 -0.36 24.01 -3.45
N LYS A 234 -1.42 23.21 -3.53
CA LYS A 234 -2.54 23.21 -2.55
C LYS A 234 -2.70 21.93 -1.75
N GLY A 235 -2.13 20.83 -2.22
CA GLY A 235 -2.21 19.52 -1.57
C GLY A 235 -3.00 18.50 -2.36
N THR A 236 -3.24 17.34 -1.72
CA THR A 236 -3.87 16.17 -2.35
C THR A 236 -4.94 15.59 -1.45
N ALA A 237 -6.07 15.22 -2.02
CA ALA A 237 -7.10 14.40 -1.39
C ALA A 237 -7.11 13.02 -2.06
N PHE A 238 -6.87 11.97 -1.29
CA PHE A 238 -6.95 10.60 -1.70
C PHE A 238 -8.16 9.94 -1.05
N GLN A 239 -8.98 9.24 -1.84
CA GLN A 239 -10.19 8.58 -1.34
C GLN A 239 -10.15 7.08 -1.64
N PHE A 240 -10.49 6.29 -0.63
CA PHE A 240 -10.91 4.90 -0.75
C PHE A 240 -12.42 4.85 -0.66
N SER A 241 -13.08 4.14 -1.56
CA SER A 241 -14.53 4.02 -1.63
C SER A 241 -14.94 2.55 -1.54
N PHE A 242 -15.73 2.21 -0.52
CA PHE A 242 -16.12 0.85 -0.17
C PHE A 242 -17.63 0.68 -0.36
N LEU A 243 -18.07 -0.42 -0.97
CA LEU A 243 -19.48 -0.77 -1.01
C LEU A 243 -19.99 -1.16 0.38
N THR A 244 -21.20 -0.71 0.75
CA THR A 244 -21.82 -0.98 2.07
C THR A 244 -22.61 -2.28 2.11
N LYS A 245 -22.91 -2.89 0.95
CA LYS A 245 -23.65 -4.16 0.84
C LYS A 245 -22.79 -5.22 0.14
N MET A 246 -22.70 -6.40 0.74
CA MET A 246 -22.58 -7.65 0.01
C MET A 246 -23.96 -8.11 -0.44
#